data_ddcc85b8fab9c13fb9d2e4ec0d414359
#
_entry.id   ddcc85b8fab9c13fb9d2e4ec0d414359
#
_cell.length_a   1.000
_cell.length_b   1.000
_cell.length_c   1.000
_cell.angle_alpha   90.00
_cell.angle_beta   90.00
_cell.angle_gamma   90.00
#
_symmetry.space_group_name_H-M   'P 1'
#
loop_
_entity.id
_entity.type
_entity.pdbx_description
1 polymer ?
#
loop_
_entity_poly.entity_id
_entity_poly.type
_entity_poly.pdbx_seq_one_letter_code
_entity_poly.pdbx_strand_id
1 'polypeptide(L)'
;MSLNPALQDPALAFHPPMLYCGYVGFSVVFSFAVAALIEGRLDRAWARWIRPWVLLAWSFLTVGITLGAFWAYYELGWGGWWAWDPVENASFMPWLAATALLHSAIVMEKRDALKAWMVFLGLLAFTFSMMGAFLVRSGLLTSVHAFAIDPQRGILLASILFVTSGSGFALFAWRVPALSPGGLFAPVSREASLVVNNLLISAALCSVFLGTLYPILMQALFDRTMSVGAPYYLSVFAPIMVAALALVPISTVMAWKRADLKGILQRLALTFGLTLLAAAAGSLTWHGLSFLSEAGFFIGIAIAAWLVFGSIKTLGERAFLRSDATQALRANGRDGQSPLPDAKASGGMSSFWRRFTALPLSFHGMTLAHIGLGVFVLGAVVESHQRLSVMQALDFGQSLKLGQYELTFRQVTPHAGKNYDAETGAFDLTDGKGKVICHPHPEFRYYPASDETQSKVALCFAPLDDFYVVMNPSKAAEPGAPAWAVRFFYNPFVRLIFFGPLLMALGGVLSLADRRLRLGVAAKGKKG
;
A
#
# COMPACT_ATOMS: atom_id res chain seq x y z
N MET A 1 34.66 -10.98 -4.59
CA MET A 1 33.45 -11.16 -3.79
C MET A 1 32.30 -11.47 -4.74
N SER A 2 31.63 -12.58 -4.57
CA SER A 2 30.41 -12.90 -5.33
C SER A 2 29.23 -12.10 -4.77
N LEU A 3 28.26 -11.77 -5.63
CA LEU A 3 27.00 -11.16 -5.19
C LEU A 3 26.22 -12.18 -4.35
N ASN A 4 25.62 -11.76 -3.24
CA ASN A 4 24.77 -12.62 -2.43
C ASN A 4 23.70 -13.31 -3.31
N PRO A 5 23.47 -14.62 -3.17
CA PRO A 5 22.53 -15.38 -4.02
C PRO A 5 21.14 -14.76 -4.13
N ALA A 6 20.56 -14.27 -3.04
CA ALA A 6 19.25 -13.62 -3.03
C ALA A 6 19.20 -12.32 -3.87
N LEU A 7 20.38 -11.66 -4.06
CA LEU A 7 20.49 -10.44 -4.86
C LEU A 7 20.69 -10.70 -6.36
N GLN A 8 20.83 -11.97 -6.79
CA GLN A 8 21.01 -12.34 -8.20
C GLN A 8 19.69 -12.45 -8.98
N ASP A 9 18.60 -12.06 -8.36
CA ASP A 9 17.26 -12.08 -8.95
C ASP A 9 16.99 -10.84 -9.83
N PRO A 10 16.37 -11.01 -11.03
CA PRO A 10 16.08 -9.89 -11.93
C PRO A 10 15.18 -8.79 -11.34
N ALA A 11 14.29 -9.11 -10.40
CA ALA A 11 13.42 -8.10 -9.78
C ALA A 11 14.22 -7.06 -8.98
N LEU A 12 15.42 -7.42 -8.50
CA LEU A 12 16.32 -6.48 -7.82
C LEU A 12 16.96 -5.45 -8.76
N ALA A 13 16.85 -5.61 -10.08
CA ALA A 13 17.18 -4.55 -11.02
C ALA A 13 16.12 -3.41 -11.00
N PHE A 14 14.88 -3.72 -10.61
CA PHE A 14 13.76 -2.76 -10.66
C PHE A 14 13.30 -2.28 -9.28
N HIS A 15 13.25 -3.17 -8.27
CA HIS A 15 12.76 -2.81 -6.93
C HIS A 15 13.55 -1.67 -6.27
N PRO A 16 14.90 -1.71 -6.12
CA PRO A 16 15.63 -0.64 -5.46
C PRO A 16 15.55 0.70 -6.19
N PRO A 17 15.66 0.79 -7.53
CA PRO A 17 15.46 2.06 -8.24
C PRO A 17 14.10 2.69 -7.98
N MET A 18 13.00 1.92 -7.99
CA MET A 18 11.67 2.45 -7.73
C MET A 18 11.54 2.94 -6.27
N LEU A 19 12.05 2.16 -5.32
CA LEU A 19 12.08 2.52 -3.91
C LEU A 19 12.85 3.82 -3.67
N TYR A 20 14.07 3.91 -4.25
CA TYR A 20 14.92 5.10 -4.09
C TYR A 20 14.36 6.33 -4.80
N CYS A 21 13.72 6.20 -5.96
CA CYS A 21 13.00 7.31 -6.59
C CYS A 21 11.92 7.87 -5.65
N GLY A 22 11.24 7.03 -4.88
CA GLY A 22 10.33 7.44 -3.82
C GLY A 22 11.04 8.15 -2.68
N TYR A 23 12.07 7.54 -2.11
CA TYR A 23 12.84 8.08 -0.98
C TYR A 23 13.50 9.42 -1.31
N VAL A 24 14.27 9.47 -2.38
CA VAL A 24 14.95 10.69 -2.83
C VAL A 24 13.94 11.75 -3.28
N GLY A 25 12.80 11.33 -3.86
CA GLY A 25 11.73 12.24 -4.24
C GLY A 25 11.20 13.09 -3.08
N PHE A 26 11.21 12.55 -1.85
CA PHE A 26 10.83 13.32 -0.66
C PHE A 26 11.85 14.38 -0.24
N SER A 27 13.10 14.38 -0.76
CA SER A 27 14.05 15.47 -0.56
C SER A 27 13.57 16.79 -1.19
N VAL A 28 12.89 16.69 -2.33
CA VAL A 28 12.26 17.85 -3.00
C VAL A 28 11.15 18.42 -2.09
N VAL A 29 10.32 17.54 -1.53
CA VAL A 29 9.24 17.91 -0.58
C VAL A 29 9.81 18.59 0.66
N PHE A 30 10.88 18.04 1.22
CA PHE A 30 11.61 18.60 2.36
C PHE A 30 12.18 19.98 2.03
N SER A 31 12.82 20.13 0.89
CA SER A 31 13.38 21.41 0.45
C SER A 31 12.31 22.51 0.29
N PHE A 32 11.16 22.17 -0.28
CA PHE A 32 10.00 23.08 -0.34
C PHE A 32 9.49 23.46 1.05
N ALA A 33 9.48 22.52 2.00
CA ALA A 33 9.04 22.77 3.37
C ALA A 33 10.02 23.71 4.09
N VAL A 34 11.33 23.46 3.98
CA VAL A 34 12.38 24.30 4.57
C VAL A 34 12.38 25.70 3.95
N ALA A 35 12.31 25.81 2.63
CA ALA A 35 12.23 27.11 1.94
C ALA A 35 11.02 27.93 2.40
N ALA A 36 9.84 27.30 2.52
CA ALA A 36 8.64 27.96 3.00
C ALA A 36 8.76 28.45 4.47
N LEU A 37 9.46 27.69 5.31
CA LEU A 37 9.75 28.11 6.69
C LEU A 37 10.73 29.29 6.74
N ILE A 38 11.77 29.30 5.89
CA ILE A 38 12.76 30.39 5.80
C ILE A 38 12.06 31.68 5.33
N GLU A 39 11.31 31.60 4.23
CA GLU A 39 10.61 32.75 3.65
C GLU A 39 9.40 33.20 4.49
N GLY A 40 8.88 32.35 5.37
CA GLY A 40 7.65 32.60 6.12
C GLY A 40 6.39 32.59 5.24
N ARG A 41 6.48 32.04 4.03
CA ARG A 41 5.40 32.09 3.05
C ARG A 41 4.80 30.69 2.82
N LEU A 42 3.60 30.51 3.34
CA LEU A 42 2.80 29.31 3.23
C LEU A 42 1.38 29.67 2.78
N ASP A 43 1.12 29.53 1.49
CA ASP A 43 -0.14 29.89 0.86
C ASP A 43 -0.72 28.72 0.01
N ARG A 44 -1.89 28.91 -0.57
CA ARG A 44 -2.54 27.92 -1.43
C ARG A 44 -1.75 27.57 -2.68
N ALA A 45 -0.92 28.51 -3.17
CA ALA A 45 -0.07 28.28 -4.32
C ALA A 45 1.06 27.31 -3.98
N TRP A 46 1.66 27.47 -2.79
CA TRP A 46 2.67 26.55 -2.28
C TRP A 46 2.13 25.11 -2.17
N ALA A 47 0.92 24.92 -1.62
CA ALA A 47 0.28 23.60 -1.54
C ALA A 47 0.08 22.97 -2.93
N ARG A 48 -0.25 23.78 -3.93
CA ARG A 48 -0.40 23.33 -5.31
C ARG A 48 0.93 22.93 -5.95
N TRP A 49 2.01 23.64 -5.64
CA TRP A 49 3.33 23.35 -6.18
C TRP A 49 3.97 22.10 -5.60
N ILE A 50 3.82 21.87 -4.31
CA ILE A 50 4.41 20.69 -3.64
C ILE A 50 3.67 19.38 -3.98
N ARG A 51 2.36 19.45 -4.19
CA ARG A 51 1.49 18.29 -4.37
C ARG A 51 1.93 17.33 -5.50
N PRO A 52 2.33 17.78 -6.70
CA PRO A 52 2.84 16.89 -7.74
C PRO A 52 4.09 16.11 -7.31
N TRP A 53 5.01 16.74 -6.58
CA TRP A 53 6.23 16.10 -6.09
C TRP A 53 5.95 15.04 -5.04
N VAL A 54 5.05 15.35 -4.10
CA VAL A 54 4.59 14.36 -3.11
C VAL A 54 3.95 13.17 -3.81
N LEU A 55 3.07 13.42 -4.78
CA LEU A 55 2.36 12.37 -5.51
C LEU A 55 3.29 11.51 -6.36
N LEU A 56 4.31 12.12 -6.98
CA LEU A 56 5.33 11.41 -7.74
C LEU A 56 6.15 10.49 -6.83
N ALA A 57 6.69 11.01 -5.73
CA ALA A 57 7.46 10.26 -4.75
C ALA A 57 6.63 9.12 -4.14
N TRP A 58 5.38 9.41 -3.78
CA TRP A 58 4.44 8.43 -3.24
C TRP A 58 4.13 7.30 -4.24
N SER A 59 3.95 7.63 -5.53
CA SER A 59 3.69 6.62 -6.57
C SER A 59 4.89 5.71 -6.79
N PHE A 60 6.10 6.25 -6.85
CA PHE A 60 7.33 5.45 -6.95
C PHE A 60 7.54 4.57 -5.73
N LEU A 61 7.28 5.11 -4.53
CA LEU A 61 7.41 4.35 -3.29
C LEU A 61 6.36 3.23 -3.22
N THR A 62 5.14 3.48 -3.68
CA THR A 62 4.08 2.45 -3.78
C THR A 62 4.53 1.29 -4.67
N VAL A 63 5.07 1.59 -5.87
CA VAL A 63 5.61 0.55 -6.78
C VAL A 63 6.82 -0.14 -6.13
N GLY A 64 7.74 0.62 -5.52
CA GLY A 64 8.91 0.08 -4.87
C GLY A 64 8.57 -0.91 -3.75
N ILE A 65 7.67 -0.55 -2.85
CA ILE A 65 7.20 -1.43 -1.76
C ILE A 65 6.54 -2.69 -2.34
N THR A 66 5.69 -2.53 -3.35
CA THR A 66 5.00 -3.67 -3.99
C THR A 66 5.97 -4.65 -4.64
N LEU A 67 6.97 -4.14 -5.36
CA LEU A 67 8.00 -4.99 -5.97
C LEU A 67 8.86 -5.70 -4.93
N GLY A 68 9.16 -5.04 -3.80
CA GLY A 68 9.88 -5.66 -2.68
C GLY A 68 9.08 -6.77 -2.02
N ALA A 69 7.79 -6.53 -1.74
CA ALA A 69 6.89 -7.54 -1.20
C ALA A 69 6.72 -8.74 -2.16
N PHE A 70 6.63 -8.48 -3.47
CA PHE A 70 6.57 -9.54 -4.49
C PHE A 70 7.88 -10.33 -4.56
N TRP A 71 9.03 -9.65 -4.54
CA TRP A 71 10.34 -10.30 -4.51
C TRP A 71 10.51 -11.17 -3.25
N ALA A 72 10.18 -10.66 -2.06
CA ALA A 72 10.22 -11.42 -0.83
C ALA A 72 9.33 -12.66 -0.88
N TYR A 73 8.15 -12.53 -1.49
CA TYR A 73 7.18 -13.60 -1.64
C TYR A 73 7.72 -14.79 -2.43
N TYR A 74 8.32 -14.57 -3.60
CA TYR A 74 8.76 -15.70 -4.43
C TYR A 74 10.22 -16.10 -4.22
N GLU A 75 11.05 -15.23 -3.61
CA GLU A 75 12.49 -15.48 -3.49
C GLU A 75 12.89 -16.07 -2.12
N LEU A 76 12.27 -15.62 -1.03
CA LEU A 76 12.77 -15.91 0.31
C LEU A 76 12.21 -17.21 0.92
N GLY A 77 11.26 -17.85 0.30
CA GLY A 77 10.77 -19.17 0.74
C GLY A 77 9.89 -19.14 1.99
N TRP A 78 9.43 -17.97 2.45
CA TRP A 78 8.59 -17.86 3.68
C TRP A 78 7.14 -18.26 3.44
N GLY A 79 6.69 -18.21 2.19
CA GLY A 79 5.31 -18.38 1.79
C GLY A 79 4.41 -17.18 2.11
N GLY A 80 4.93 -16.07 2.60
CA GLY A 80 4.23 -14.81 2.88
C GLY A 80 4.79 -13.64 2.09
N TRP A 81 4.04 -12.54 2.04
CA TRP A 81 4.36 -11.33 1.27
C TRP A 81 4.77 -10.14 2.15
N TRP A 82 4.51 -10.18 3.47
CA TRP A 82 4.83 -9.13 4.45
C TRP A 82 5.05 -9.76 5.82
N ALA A 83 6.21 -9.53 6.40
CA ALA A 83 6.62 -10.10 7.69
C ALA A 83 6.58 -9.09 8.84
N TRP A 84 6.25 -7.82 8.59
CA TRP A 84 6.44 -6.71 9.52
C TRP A 84 7.90 -6.56 9.95
N ASP A 85 8.82 -6.92 9.05
CA ASP A 85 10.25 -6.74 9.24
C ASP A 85 10.58 -5.24 9.40
N PRO A 86 11.54 -4.86 10.25
CA PRO A 86 11.93 -3.46 10.42
C PRO A 86 12.30 -2.72 9.13
N VAL A 87 12.85 -3.41 8.11
CA VAL A 87 13.18 -2.80 6.82
C VAL A 87 11.92 -2.57 5.97
N GLU A 88 10.97 -3.50 6.00
CA GLU A 88 9.65 -3.31 5.39
C GLU A 88 8.93 -2.11 6.02
N ASN A 89 8.89 -2.07 7.35
CA ASN A 89 8.30 -0.97 8.12
C ASN A 89 8.97 0.37 7.81
N ALA A 90 10.30 0.39 7.65
CA ALA A 90 11.06 1.59 7.30
C ALA A 90 10.64 2.18 5.95
N SER A 91 10.22 1.35 4.98
CA SER A 91 9.67 1.81 3.71
C SER A 91 8.22 2.27 3.82
N PHE A 92 7.45 1.69 4.73
CA PHE A 92 6.04 1.98 4.91
C PHE A 92 5.78 3.29 5.67
N MET A 93 6.67 3.68 6.60
CA MET A 93 6.53 4.92 7.37
C MET A 93 6.50 6.19 6.49
N PRO A 94 7.45 6.44 5.56
CA PRO A 94 7.37 7.60 4.68
C PRO A 94 6.15 7.55 3.74
N TRP A 95 5.67 6.37 3.35
CA TRP A 95 4.46 6.19 2.58
C TRP A 95 3.21 6.66 3.34
N LEU A 96 3.08 6.31 4.63
CA LEU A 96 1.98 6.78 5.49
C LEU A 96 2.05 8.30 5.70
N ALA A 97 3.24 8.85 5.99
CA ALA A 97 3.44 10.29 6.13
C ALA A 97 3.05 11.05 4.86
N ALA A 98 3.47 10.55 3.69
CA ALA A 98 3.15 11.14 2.40
C ALA A 98 1.65 11.04 2.06
N THR A 99 0.98 9.95 2.44
CA THR A 99 -0.47 9.80 2.29
C THR A 99 -1.22 10.87 3.10
N ALA A 100 -0.87 11.07 4.37
CA ALA A 100 -1.42 12.14 5.19
C ALA A 100 -1.09 13.53 4.61
N LEU A 101 0.12 13.72 4.09
CA LEU A 101 0.54 14.97 3.45
C LEU A 101 -0.28 15.29 2.19
N LEU A 102 -0.56 14.30 1.33
CA LEU A 102 -1.42 14.47 0.15
C LEU A 102 -2.83 14.95 0.52
N HIS A 103 -3.42 14.37 1.56
CA HIS A 103 -4.73 14.79 2.06
C HIS A 103 -4.68 16.19 2.68
N SER A 104 -3.62 16.52 3.43
CA SER A 104 -3.40 17.86 3.99
C SER A 104 -3.24 18.92 2.91
N ALA A 105 -2.52 18.60 1.81
CA ALA A 105 -2.32 19.49 0.68
C ALA A 105 -3.65 19.87 0.00
N ILE A 106 -4.60 18.94 -0.09
CA ILE A 106 -5.93 19.21 -0.63
C ILE A 106 -6.70 20.19 0.27
N VAL A 107 -6.63 20.01 1.59
CA VAL A 107 -7.29 20.94 2.55
C VAL A 107 -6.66 22.32 2.47
N MET A 108 -5.32 22.41 2.46
CA MET A 108 -4.62 23.67 2.36
C MET A 108 -4.92 24.41 1.05
N GLU A 109 -4.93 23.70 -0.09
CA GLU A 109 -5.28 24.29 -1.39
C GLU A 109 -6.70 24.88 -1.40
N LYS A 110 -7.67 24.19 -0.78
CA LYS A 110 -9.08 24.60 -0.80
C LYS A 110 -9.47 25.58 0.31
N ARG A 111 -8.84 25.46 1.48
CA ARG A 111 -9.28 26.12 2.71
C ARG A 111 -8.22 27.01 3.37
N ASP A 112 -6.99 27.02 2.88
CA ASP A 112 -5.86 27.75 3.47
C ASP A 112 -5.60 27.39 4.95
N ALA A 113 -5.77 26.12 5.28
CA ALA A 113 -5.66 25.59 6.64
C ALA A 113 -4.69 24.39 6.69
N LEU A 114 -4.34 23.93 7.89
CA LEU A 114 -3.37 22.86 8.15
C LEU A 114 -1.93 23.19 7.72
N LYS A 115 -1.54 24.45 7.71
CA LYS A 115 -0.22 24.93 7.27
C LYS A 115 0.92 24.25 8.03
N ALA A 116 0.90 24.35 9.36
CA ALA A 116 1.92 23.74 10.21
C ALA A 116 1.97 22.21 10.04
N TRP A 117 0.79 21.58 10.00
CA TRP A 117 0.66 20.14 9.84
C TRP A 117 1.25 19.65 8.50
N MET A 118 0.97 20.36 7.42
CA MET A 118 1.48 20.03 6.08
C MET A 118 3.01 20.13 6.01
N VAL A 119 3.60 21.19 6.58
CA VAL A 119 5.06 21.34 6.67
C VAL A 119 5.66 20.23 7.52
N PHE A 120 5.08 19.97 8.68
CA PHE A 120 5.53 18.89 9.58
C PHE A 120 5.56 17.53 8.89
N LEU A 121 4.48 17.16 8.19
CA LEU A 121 4.42 15.89 7.44
C LEU A 121 5.42 15.86 6.27
N GLY A 122 5.69 16.99 5.63
CA GLY A 122 6.72 17.09 4.58
C GLY A 122 8.12 16.83 5.10
N LEU A 123 8.47 17.41 6.26
CA LEU A 123 9.73 17.13 6.95
C LEU A 123 9.80 15.66 7.38
N LEU A 124 8.69 15.14 7.92
CA LEU A 124 8.61 13.79 8.46
C LEU A 124 8.75 12.71 7.37
N ALA A 125 8.13 12.89 6.20
CA ALA A 125 8.23 11.96 5.08
C ALA A 125 9.69 11.76 4.62
N PHE A 126 10.44 12.84 4.49
CA PHE A 126 11.86 12.77 4.16
C PHE A 126 12.69 12.17 5.31
N THR A 127 12.43 12.58 6.55
CA THR A 127 13.11 12.05 7.74
C THR A 127 12.97 10.53 7.82
N PHE A 128 11.78 9.99 7.62
CA PHE A 128 11.57 8.54 7.61
C PHE A 128 12.24 7.85 6.42
N SER A 129 12.30 8.49 5.26
CA SER A 129 13.05 7.95 4.11
C SER A 129 14.55 7.83 4.41
N MET A 130 15.14 8.87 5.01
CA MET A 130 16.54 8.87 5.43
C MET A 130 16.79 7.88 6.57
N MET A 131 15.87 7.81 7.54
CA MET A 131 15.94 6.84 8.62
C MET A 131 15.88 5.41 8.09
N GLY A 132 15.03 5.11 7.11
CA GLY A 132 14.99 3.81 6.45
C GLY A 132 16.32 3.43 5.82
N ALA A 133 16.92 4.35 5.05
CA ALA A 133 18.25 4.14 4.44
C ALA A 133 19.35 3.91 5.52
N PHE A 134 19.29 4.65 6.62
CA PHE A 134 20.19 4.46 7.77
C PHE A 134 20.00 3.10 8.42
N LEU A 135 18.78 2.71 8.75
CA LEU A 135 18.48 1.45 9.44
C LEU A 135 18.99 0.23 8.65
N VAL A 136 18.75 0.21 7.33
CA VAL A 136 19.22 -0.88 6.45
C VAL A 136 20.75 -1.01 6.44
N ARG A 137 21.49 0.11 6.53
CA ARG A 137 22.95 0.12 6.46
C ARG A 137 23.63 -0.01 7.80
N SER A 138 22.99 0.38 8.90
CA SER A 138 23.60 0.50 10.22
C SER A 138 23.99 -0.83 10.86
N GLY A 139 23.32 -1.94 10.49
CA GLY A 139 23.47 -3.22 11.18
C GLY A 139 22.82 -3.26 12.58
N LEU A 140 22.05 -2.22 12.95
CA LEU A 140 21.35 -2.15 14.25
C LEU A 140 20.12 -3.06 14.31
N LEU A 141 19.63 -3.51 13.17
CA LEU A 141 18.43 -4.32 13.08
C LEU A 141 18.76 -5.78 12.77
N THR A 142 18.13 -6.67 13.51
CA THR A 142 18.04 -8.07 13.11
C THR A 142 16.94 -8.17 12.03
N SER A 143 17.33 -8.24 10.77
CA SER A 143 16.44 -8.28 9.63
C SER A 143 16.92 -9.35 8.66
N VAL A 144 15.98 -9.98 7.98
CA VAL A 144 16.24 -10.87 6.84
C VAL A 144 16.84 -10.14 5.63
N HIS A 145 16.79 -8.79 5.65
CA HIS A 145 17.42 -7.90 4.67
C HIS A 145 18.84 -7.45 5.07
N ALA A 146 19.47 -8.15 6.02
CA ALA A 146 20.79 -7.80 6.60
C ALA A 146 21.98 -7.91 5.62
N PHE A 147 21.77 -8.40 4.38
CA PHE A 147 22.78 -8.49 3.34
C PHE A 147 23.35 -7.15 2.86
N ALA A 148 22.81 -6.03 3.30
CA ALA A 148 23.23 -4.69 2.92
C ALA A 148 23.98 -3.92 4.03
N ILE A 149 24.42 -4.58 5.08
CA ILE A 149 25.09 -3.95 6.23
C ILE A 149 26.44 -3.32 5.83
N ASP A 150 26.59 -2.05 6.16
CA ASP A 150 27.84 -1.29 6.01
C ASP A 150 27.88 -0.20 7.10
N PRO A 151 28.50 -0.48 8.26
CA PRO A 151 28.48 0.43 9.41
C PRO A 151 29.11 1.80 9.14
N GLN A 152 30.15 1.88 8.28
CA GLN A 152 30.77 3.17 7.95
C GLN A 152 29.80 4.07 7.16
N ARG A 153 29.13 3.53 6.17
CA ARG A 153 28.06 4.25 5.44
C ARG A 153 26.86 4.50 6.35
N GLY A 154 26.58 3.61 7.30
CA GLY A 154 25.57 3.80 8.35
C GLY A 154 25.82 5.07 9.16
N ILE A 155 27.04 5.29 9.65
CA ILE A 155 27.42 6.50 10.41
C ILE A 155 27.27 7.76 9.55
N LEU A 156 27.70 7.72 8.28
CA LEU A 156 27.51 8.83 7.36
C LEU A 156 26.04 9.18 7.18
N LEU A 157 25.18 8.18 6.95
CA LEU A 157 23.74 8.38 6.78
C LEU A 157 23.09 8.91 8.08
N ALA A 158 23.50 8.42 9.26
CA ALA A 158 23.06 8.96 10.55
C ALA A 158 23.42 10.44 10.70
N SER A 159 24.65 10.82 10.32
CA SER A 159 25.11 12.22 10.38
C SER A 159 24.29 13.11 9.44
N ILE A 160 24.04 12.68 8.21
CA ILE A 160 23.19 13.40 7.25
C ILE A 160 21.76 13.51 7.80
N LEU A 161 21.19 12.41 8.30
CA LEU A 161 19.84 12.39 8.90
C LEU A 161 19.76 13.39 10.06
N PHE A 162 20.72 13.36 10.99
CA PHE A 162 20.73 14.25 12.15
C PHE A 162 20.83 15.72 11.74
N VAL A 163 21.75 16.07 10.83
CA VAL A 163 21.97 17.45 10.39
C VAL A 163 20.76 17.96 9.61
N THR A 164 20.28 17.21 8.61
CA THR A 164 19.18 17.67 7.74
C THR A 164 17.85 17.69 8.47
N SER A 165 17.46 16.59 9.09
CA SER A 165 16.19 16.49 9.80
C SER A 165 16.21 17.34 11.08
N GLY A 166 17.30 17.31 11.85
CA GLY A 166 17.46 18.12 13.05
C GLY A 166 17.34 19.62 12.76
N SER A 167 18.05 20.12 11.77
CA SER A 167 17.94 21.55 11.36
C SER A 167 16.54 21.88 10.82
N GLY A 168 15.92 20.98 10.04
CA GLY A 168 14.56 21.14 9.53
C GLY A 168 13.52 21.25 10.64
N PHE A 169 13.57 20.34 11.63
CA PHE A 169 12.66 20.40 12.78
C PHE A 169 12.96 21.56 13.75
N ALA A 170 14.23 21.94 13.94
CA ALA A 170 14.58 23.13 14.72
C ALA A 170 14.03 24.41 14.07
N LEU A 171 14.16 24.54 12.74
CA LEU A 171 13.57 25.63 11.98
C LEU A 171 12.04 25.62 12.07
N PHE A 172 11.41 24.44 11.98
CA PHE A 172 9.97 24.30 12.15
C PHE A 172 9.52 24.76 13.54
N ALA A 173 10.17 24.29 14.61
CA ALA A 173 9.84 24.68 15.99
C ALA A 173 9.94 26.20 16.19
N TRP A 174 10.97 26.81 15.59
CA TRP A 174 11.16 28.27 15.65
C TRP A 174 10.06 29.04 14.89
N ARG A 175 9.67 28.55 13.70
CA ARG A 175 8.79 29.30 12.78
C ARG A 175 7.30 28.98 12.93
N VAL A 176 6.94 27.81 13.52
CA VAL A 176 5.53 27.39 13.63
C VAL A 176 4.63 28.38 14.37
N PRO A 177 5.09 29.10 15.44
CA PRO A 177 4.22 30.07 16.13
C PRO A 177 3.79 31.24 15.23
N ALA A 178 4.56 31.56 14.19
CA ALA A 178 4.25 32.62 13.22
C ALA A 178 3.25 32.16 12.13
N LEU A 179 2.97 30.86 12.04
CA LEU A 179 2.02 30.32 11.06
C LEU A 179 0.60 30.49 11.55
N SER A 180 -0.22 31.19 10.77
CA SER A 180 -1.64 31.37 11.10
C SER A 180 -2.37 30.02 11.16
N PRO A 181 -3.13 29.72 12.24
CA PRO A 181 -3.73 28.39 12.46
C PRO A 181 -4.84 28.03 11.46
N GLY A 182 -5.35 28.96 10.70
CA GLY A 182 -6.51 28.77 9.82
C GLY A 182 -7.85 28.84 10.60
N GLY A 183 -8.96 28.87 9.87
CA GLY A 183 -10.29 28.92 10.48
C GLY A 183 -10.76 27.56 11.01
N LEU A 184 -11.70 27.59 11.95
CA LEU A 184 -12.36 26.39 12.47
C LEU A 184 -13.21 25.71 11.38
N PHE A 185 -13.30 24.39 11.44
CA PHE A 185 -14.12 23.59 10.54
C PHE A 185 -15.43 23.20 11.23
N ALA A 186 -16.52 23.14 10.45
CA ALA A 186 -17.74 22.52 10.95
C ALA A 186 -17.49 21.01 11.18
N PRO A 187 -17.99 20.42 12.27
CA PRO A 187 -17.74 19.00 12.59
C PRO A 187 -18.18 18.05 11.47
N VAL A 188 -19.31 18.33 10.82
CA VAL A 188 -19.78 17.60 9.64
C VAL A 188 -19.37 18.36 8.39
N SER A 189 -18.16 18.10 7.92
CA SER A 189 -17.59 18.70 6.71
C SER A 189 -16.50 17.80 6.13
N ARG A 190 -16.22 17.97 4.84
CA ARG A 190 -15.13 17.25 4.19
C ARG A 190 -13.78 17.57 4.82
N GLU A 191 -13.58 18.79 5.24
CA GLU A 191 -12.35 19.23 5.93
C GLU A 191 -12.15 18.50 7.24
N ALA A 192 -13.18 18.45 8.09
CA ALA A 192 -13.11 17.75 9.38
C ALA A 192 -12.84 16.25 9.18
N SER A 193 -13.50 15.63 8.20
CA SER A 193 -13.27 14.23 7.86
C SER A 193 -11.82 13.96 7.40
N LEU A 194 -11.22 14.86 6.59
CA LEU A 194 -9.82 14.75 6.19
C LEU A 194 -8.85 14.99 7.37
N VAL A 195 -9.20 15.85 8.33
CA VAL A 195 -8.40 16.02 9.56
C VAL A 195 -8.42 14.75 10.40
N VAL A 196 -9.60 14.14 10.60
CA VAL A 196 -9.71 12.88 11.34
C VAL A 196 -8.95 11.76 10.63
N ASN A 197 -9.08 11.66 9.30
CA ASN A 197 -8.31 10.70 8.50
C ASN A 197 -6.78 10.90 8.67
N ASN A 198 -6.30 12.14 8.63
CA ASN A 198 -4.89 12.43 8.83
C ASN A 198 -4.41 12.08 10.24
N LEU A 199 -5.24 12.31 11.25
CA LEU A 199 -4.94 11.94 12.63
C LEU A 199 -4.82 10.41 12.77
N LEU A 200 -5.76 9.65 12.17
CA LEU A 200 -5.73 8.19 12.19
C LEU A 200 -4.51 7.64 11.43
N ILE A 201 -4.21 8.16 10.23
CA ILE A 201 -2.99 7.75 9.49
C ILE A 201 -1.74 8.07 10.29
N SER A 202 -1.68 9.21 10.98
CA SER A 202 -0.53 9.58 11.81
C SER A 202 -0.42 8.72 13.07
N ALA A 203 -1.53 8.31 13.66
CA ALA A 203 -1.54 7.34 14.76
C ALA A 203 -1.07 5.95 14.29
N ALA A 204 -1.50 5.51 13.11
CA ALA A 204 -1.02 4.30 12.48
C ALA A 204 0.50 4.37 12.19
N LEU A 205 0.98 5.49 11.67
CA LEU A 205 2.40 5.76 11.47
C LEU A 205 3.18 5.68 12.79
N CYS A 206 2.68 6.31 13.87
CA CYS A 206 3.29 6.23 15.19
C CYS A 206 3.34 4.79 15.72
N SER A 207 2.30 3.99 15.51
CA SER A 207 2.31 2.59 15.93
C SER A 207 3.38 1.77 15.19
N VAL A 208 3.55 1.99 13.88
CA VAL A 208 4.62 1.34 13.10
C VAL A 208 6.00 1.80 13.56
N PHE A 209 6.19 3.10 13.78
CA PHE A 209 7.43 3.67 14.26
C PHE A 209 7.84 3.11 15.62
N LEU A 210 6.93 3.12 16.60
CA LEU A 210 7.18 2.59 17.94
C LEU A 210 7.48 1.09 17.89
N GLY A 211 6.69 0.29 17.14
CA GLY A 211 6.92 -1.15 17.00
C GLY A 211 8.26 -1.47 16.35
N THR A 212 8.72 -0.63 15.42
CA THR A 212 10.01 -0.82 14.73
C THR A 212 11.21 -0.44 15.62
N LEU A 213 11.10 0.64 16.39
CA LEU A 213 12.21 1.10 17.24
C LEU A 213 12.26 0.40 18.60
N TYR A 214 11.16 -0.15 19.09
CA TYR A 214 11.08 -0.75 20.42
C TYR A 214 12.11 -1.86 20.64
N PRO A 215 12.33 -2.82 19.72
CA PRO A 215 13.39 -3.82 19.85
C PRO A 215 14.80 -3.20 19.99
N ILE A 216 15.10 -2.16 19.21
CA ILE A 216 16.39 -1.47 19.25
C ILE A 216 16.62 -0.81 20.62
N LEU A 217 15.59 -0.13 21.13
CA LEU A 217 15.65 0.53 22.44
C LEU A 217 15.83 -0.49 23.57
N MET A 218 15.12 -1.62 23.51
CA MET A 218 15.25 -2.68 24.51
C MET A 218 16.64 -3.32 24.50
N GLN A 219 17.20 -3.54 23.30
CA GLN A 219 18.57 -4.04 23.18
C GLN A 219 19.60 -3.01 23.70
N ALA A 220 19.46 -1.74 23.31
CA ALA A 220 20.43 -0.69 23.65
C ALA A 220 20.42 -0.31 25.14
N LEU A 221 19.24 -0.30 25.80
CA LEU A 221 19.08 0.18 27.17
C LEU A 221 19.11 -0.96 28.22
N PHE A 222 18.67 -2.15 27.84
CA PHE A 222 18.44 -3.24 28.79
C PHE A 222 19.12 -4.55 28.38
N ASP A 223 19.87 -4.56 27.27
CA ASP A 223 20.52 -5.76 26.69
C ASP A 223 19.53 -6.94 26.51
N ARG A 224 18.30 -6.61 26.13
CA ARG A 224 17.23 -7.58 25.90
C ARG A 224 16.92 -7.69 24.42
N THR A 225 17.13 -8.87 23.85
CA THR A 225 16.69 -9.20 22.50
C THR A 225 15.20 -9.52 22.51
N MET A 226 14.44 -8.83 21.65
CA MET A 226 13.02 -9.11 21.42
C MET A 226 12.64 -8.77 19.99
N SER A 227 11.54 -9.35 19.52
CA SER A 227 10.97 -9.03 18.22
C SER A 227 9.54 -8.53 18.38
N VAL A 228 9.16 -7.57 17.54
CA VAL A 228 7.79 -7.06 17.40
C VAL A 228 7.31 -7.47 16.02
N GLY A 229 6.32 -8.36 15.98
CA GLY A 229 5.80 -8.94 14.73
C GLY A 229 4.30 -8.74 14.56
N ALA A 230 3.71 -9.53 13.66
CA ALA A 230 2.31 -9.45 13.26
C ALA A 230 1.29 -9.32 14.41
N PRO A 231 1.40 -10.02 15.57
CA PRO A 231 0.42 -9.88 16.65
C PRO A 231 0.29 -8.45 17.18
N TYR A 232 1.39 -7.72 17.31
CA TYR A 232 1.36 -6.31 17.73
C TYR A 232 0.65 -5.44 16.69
N TYR A 233 1.01 -5.58 15.41
CA TYR A 233 0.44 -4.75 14.35
C TYR A 233 -1.05 -5.07 14.11
N LEU A 234 -1.45 -6.32 14.23
CA LEU A 234 -2.86 -6.71 14.16
C LEU A 234 -3.68 -6.12 15.31
N SER A 235 -3.09 -5.99 16.50
CA SER A 235 -3.79 -5.46 17.68
C SER A 235 -3.84 -3.92 17.73
N VAL A 236 -2.82 -3.23 17.20
CA VAL A 236 -2.70 -1.76 17.33
C VAL A 236 -2.91 -1.05 16.00
N PHE A 237 -2.18 -1.43 14.94
CA PHE A 237 -2.24 -0.77 13.65
C PHE A 237 -3.56 -1.07 12.91
N ALA A 238 -4.01 -2.33 12.87
CA ALA A 238 -5.17 -2.71 12.07
C ALA A 238 -6.47 -2.03 12.53
N PRO A 239 -6.83 -1.91 13.82
CA PRO A 239 -8.04 -1.19 14.23
C PRO A 239 -8.03 0.29 13.85
N ILE A 240 -6.85 0.96 13.95
CA ILE A 240 -6.70 2.36 13.53
C ILE A 240 -6.94 2.48 12.02
N MET A 241 -6.39 1.57 11.23
CA MET A 241 -6.58 1.57 9.78
C MET A 241 -8.02 1.24 9.38
N VAL A 242 -8.69 0.32 10.05
CA VAL A 242 -10.12 0.04 9.82
C VAL A 242 -10.95 1.32 9.97
N ALA A 243 -10.72 2.10 11.04
CA ALA A 243 -11.39 3.38 11.24
C ALA A 243 -11.05 4.40 10.13
N ALA A 244 -9.78 4.51 9.73
CA ALA A 244 -9.35 5.41 8.66
C ALA A 244 -9.98 5.03 7.31
N LEU A 245 -9.98 3.75 6.97
CA LEU A 245 -10.53 3.24 5.71
C LEU A 245 -12.07 3.36 5.65
N ALA A 246 -12.76 3.18 6.78
CA ALA A 246 -14.21 3.38 6.86
C ALA A 246 -14.62 4.83 6.53
N LEU A 247 -13.77 5.81 6.82
CA LEU A 247 -14.03 7.22 6.52
C LEU A 247 -13.89 7.57 5.03
N VAL A 248 -13.16 6.79 4.23
CA VAL A 248 -12.84 7.15 2.84
C VAL A 248 -14.07 7.39 1.97
N PRO A 249 -15.04 6.46 1.81
CA PRO A 249 -16.24 6.71 1.02
C PRO A 249 -17.11 7.83 1.60
N ILE A 250 -17.18 7.97 2.91
CA ILE A 250 -17.92 9.04 3.58
C ILE A 250 -17.33 10.41 3.19
N SER A 251 -15.99 10.55 3.32
CA SER A 251 -15.27 11.79 3.01
C SER A 251 -15.42 12.22 1.56
N THR A 252 -15.47 11.26 0.62
CA THR A 252 -15.57 11.55 -0.82
C THR A 252 -16.91 12.14 -1.25
N VAL A 253 -18.00 11.81 -0.53
CA VAL A 253 -19.35 12.33 -0.80
C VAL A 253 -19.69 13.59 0.01
N MET A 254 -18.88 13.93 1.05
CA MET A 254 -19.08 15.12 1.86
C MET A 254 -18.85 16.41 1.07
N ALA A 255 -19.69 17.43 1.37
CA ALA A 255 -19.50 18.79 0.89
C ALA A 255 -18.40 19.52 1.68
N TRP A 256 -17.74 20.50 1.03
CA TRP A 256 -16.84 21.43 1.68
C TRP A 256 -17.64 22.41 2.56
N LYS A 257 -17.02 22.92 3.62
CA LYS A 257 -17.54 23.85 4.62
C LYS A 257 -18.55 23.24 5.59
N ARG A 258 -19.68 22.76 5.11
CA ARG A 258 -20.73 22.12 5.92
C ARG A 258 -21.44 21.07 5.07
N ALA A 259 -21.66 19.91 5.63
CA ALA A 259 -22.36 18.80 4.99
C ALA A 259 -23.58 18.39 5.84
N ASP A 260 -24.60 17.83 5.19
CA ASP A 260 -25.76 17.25 5.85
C ASP A 260 -25.51 15.76 6.11
N LEU A 261 -25.41 15.37 7.39
CA LEU A 261 -25.15 14.00 7.79
C LEU A 261 -26.28 13.05 7.33
N LYS A 262 -27.54 13.47 7.48
CA LYS A 262 -28.70 12.65 7.08
C LYS A 262 -28.68 12.39 5.58
N GLY A 263 -28.45 13.41 4.77
CA GLY A 263 -28.33 13.27 3.32
C GLY A 263 -27.14 12.39 2.90
N ILE A 264 -26.00 12.44 3.60
CA ILE A 264 -24.85 11.56 3.37
C ILE A 264 -25.22 10.10 3.64
N LEU A 265 -25.84 9.82 4.81
CA LEU A 265 -26.25 8.46 5.17
C LEU A 265 -27.26 7.89 4.18
N GLN A 266 -28.25 8.67 3.77
CA GLN A 266 -29.21 8.26 2.74
C GLN A 266 -28.53 7.95 1.39
N ARG A 267 -27.58 8.78 0.97
CA ARG A 267 -26.80 8.56 -0.27
C ARG A 267 -25.95 7.30 -0.20
N LEU A 268 -25.42 6.95 0.95
CA LEU A 268 -24.56 5.79 1.14
C LEU A 268 -25.32 4.52 1.54
N ALA A 269 -26.62 4.60 1.82
CA ALA A 269 -27.41 3.46 2.33
C ALA A 269 -27.35 2.22 1.42
N LEU A 270 -27.56 2.43 0.10
CA LEU A 270 -27.44 1.32 -0.87
C LEU A 270 -26.02 0.74 -0.90
N THR A 271 -25.00 1.60 -0.91
CA THR A 271 -23.60 1.16 -0.90
C THR A 271 -23.29 0.37 0.37
N PHE A 272 -23.80 0.82 1.52
CA PHE A 272 -23.65 0.12 2.79
C PHE A 272 -24.36 -1.24 2.77
N GLY A 273 -25.59 -1.30 2.25
CA GLY A 273 -26.31 -2.57 2.09
C GLY A 273 -25.57 -3.56 1.20
N LEU A 274 -25.05 -3.11 0.04
CA LEU A 274 -24.24 -3.95 -0.86
C LEU A 274 -22.93 -4.41 -0.18
N THR A 275 -22.32 -3.55 0.64
CA THR A 275 -21.13 -3.88 1.42
C THR A 275 -21.41 -5.00 2.41
N LEU A 276 -22.50 -4.92 3.16
CA LEU A 276 -22.90 -5.97 4.11
C LEU A 276 -23.24 -7.29 3.42
N LEU A 277 -23.92 -7.21 2.26
CA LEU A 277 -24.21 -8.39 1.45
C LEU A 277 -22.93 -9.07 0.94
N ALA A 278 -21.97 -8.29 0.45
CA ALA A 278 -20.68 -8.82 0.00
C ALA A 278 -19.88 -9.45 1.15
N ALA A 279 -19.88 -8.82 2.33
CA ALA A 279 -19.22 -9.36 3.51
C ALA A 279 -19.90 -10.65 4.00
N ALA A 280 -21.22 -10.69 4.04
CA ALA A 280 -21.98 -11.88 4.40
C ALA A 280 -21.75 -13.02 3.39
N ALA A 281 -21.82 -12.75 2.09
CA ALA A 281 -21.55 -13.74 1.06
C ALA A 281 -20.12 -14.29 1.15
N GLY A 282 -19.13 -13.42 1.36
CA GLY A 282 -17.74 -13.84 1.57
C GLY A 282 -17.58 -14.72 2.81
N SER A 283 -18.20 -14.36 3.92
CA SER A 283 -18.14 -15.15 5.15
C SER A 283 -18.86 -16.50 5.05
N LEU A 284 -19.97 -16.58 4.29
CA LEU A 284 -20.71 -17.83 4.09
C LEU A 284 -19.98 -18.86 3.22
N THR A 285 -19.08 -18.39 2.34
CA THR A 285 -18.29 -19.31 1.48
C THR A 285 -17.11 -19.95 2.21
N TRP A 286 -16.79 -19.47 3.42
CA TRP A 286 -15.57 -19.83 4.15
C TRP A 286 -15.90 -20.14 5.62
N HIS A 287 -16.19 -21.40 5.92
CA HIS A 287 -16.50 -21.87 7.27
C HIS A 287 -15.28 -22.48 7.98
N GLY A 288 -15.24 -22.41 9.31
CA GLY A 288 -14.27 -23.13 10.14
C GLY A 288 -13.29 -22.26 10.93
N LEU A 289 -13.55 -20.96 11.03
CA LEU A 289 -12.75 -20.03 11.85
C LEU A 289 -13.34 -19.90 13.28
N SER A 290 -12.52 -19.47 14.24
CA SER A 290 -13.05 -19.04 15.54
C SER A 290 -13.90 -17.78 15.40
N PHE A 291 -14.83 -17.52 16.32
CA PHE A 291 -15.73 -16.36 16.30
C PHE A 291 -14.99 -15.02 16.10
N LEU A 292 -13.86 -14.80 16.78
CA LEU A 292 -13.08 -13.57 16.64
C LEU A 292 -12.42 -13.47 15.27
N SER A 293 -11.96 -14.58 14.72
CA SER A 293 -11.38 -14.63 13.36
C SER A 293 -12.45 -14.42 12.31
N GLU A 294 -13.64 -14.98 12.48
CA GLU A 294 -14.79 -14.75 11.59
C GLU A 294 -15.24 -13.29 11.59
N ALA A 295 -15.30 -12.65 12.76
CA ALA A 295 -15.61 -11.22 12.88
C ALA A 295 -14.57 -10.34 12.20
N GLY A 296 -13.27 -10.66 12.37
CA GLY A 296 -12.16 -9.96 11.70
C GLY A 296 -12.24 -10.11 10.18
N PHE A 297 -12.53 -11.31 9.69
CA PHE A 297 -12.71 -11.60 8.27
C PHE A 297 -13.90 -10.82 7.68
N PHE A 298 -15.07 -10.89 8.33
CA PHE A 298 -16.26 -10.13 7.93
C PHE A 298 -15.98 -8.62 7.83
N ILE A 299 -15.37 -8.02 8.87
CA ILE A 299 -15.01 -6.60 8.88
C ILE A 299 -14.04 -6.28 7.75
N GLY A 300 -13.03 -7.12 7.52
CA GLY A 300 -12.05 -6.94 6.46
C GLY A 300 -12.68 -6.94 5.06
N ILE A 301 -13.55 -7.93 4.76
CA ILE A 301 -14.30 -7.97 3.49
C ILE A 301 -15.24 -6.76 3.38
N ALA A 302 -15.92 -6.38 4.48
CA ALA A 302 -16.77 -5.20 4.50
C ALA A 302 -15.98 -3.92 4.16
N ILE A 303 -14.81 -3.70 4.74
CA ILE A 303 -13.97 -2.54 4.42
C ILE A 303 -13.50 -2.56 2.97
N ALA A 304 -13.06 -3.72 2.44
CA ALA A 304 -12.66 -3.85 1.05
C ALA A 304 -13.81 -3.49 0.08
N ALA A 305 -14.98 -4.09 0.29
CA ALA A 305 -16.18 -3.82 -0.51
C ALA A 305 -16.64 -2.36 -0.37
N TRP A 306 -16.59 -1.78 0.83
CA TRP A 306 -16.93 -0.39 1.12
C TRP A 306 -16.06 0.59 0.33
N LEU A 307 -14.75 0.35 0.27
CA LEU A 307 -13.81 1.15 -0.51
C LEU A 307 -14.11 1.08 -2.01
N VAL A 308 -14.31 -0.11 -2.54
CA VAL A 308 -14.58 -0.34 -3.97
C VAL A 308 -15.94 0.26 -4.36
N PHE A 309 -17.02 -0.14 -3.70
CA PHE A 309 -18.37 0.32 -4.04
C PHE A 309 -18.55 1.82 -3.79
N GLY A 310 -17.98 2.36 -2.71
CA GLY A 310 -18.01 3.79 -2.42
C GLY A 310 -17.27 4.63 -3.45
N SER A 311 -16.14 4.13 -3.95
CA SER A 311 -15.37 4.79 -5.01
C SER A 311 -16.11 4.76 -6.36
N ILE A 312 -16.68 3.61 -6.74
CA ILE A 312 -17.50 3.46 -7.95
C ILE A 312 -18.73 4.37 -7.87
N LYS A 313 -19.42 4.38 -6.72
CA LYS A 313 -20.57 5.27 -6.50
C LYS A 313 -20.21 6.74 -6.67
N THR A 314 -19.11 7.18 -6.04
CA THR A 314 -18.66 8.58 -6.15
C THR A 314 -18.36 8.97 -7.60
N LEU A 315 -17.78 8.06 -8.37
CA LEU A 315 -17.50 8.24 -9.79
C LEU A 315 -18.81 8.32 -10.60
N GLY A 316 -19.73 7.37 -10.37
CA GLY A 316 -21.03 7.31 -11.01
C GLY A 316 -21.88 8.57 -10.76
N GLU A 317 -22.01 9.00 -9.50
CA GLU A 317 -22.75 10.22 -9.17
C GLU A 317 -22.22 11.44 -9.92
N ARG A 318 -20.90 11.62 -9.99
CA ARG A 318 -20.33 12.76 -10.72
C ARG A 318 -20.49 12.68 -12.23
N ALA A 319 -20.51 11.47 -12.78
CA ALA A 319 -20.79 11.26 -14.20
C ALA A 319 -22.28 11.50 -14.55
N PHE A 320 -23.21 11.21 -13.62
CA PHE A 320 -24.66 11.38 -13.83
C PHE A 320 -25.18 12.76 -13.40
N LEU A 321 -24.85 13.25 -12.19
CA LEU A 321 -25.48 14.42 -11.55
C LEU A 321 -25.07 15.79 -12.11
N ARG A 322 -24.03 15.86 -12.95
CA ARG A 322 -23.64 17.12 -13.59
C ARG A 322 -24.69 17.64 -14.60
N SER A 323 -25.71 16.83 -14.87
CA SER A 323 -26.84 17.14 -15.76
C SER A 323 -27.80 18.16 -15.13
N ASP A 324 -28.21 17.92 -13.89
CA ASP A 324 -29.37 18.60 -13.30
C ASP A 324 -29.02 20.02 -12.80
N ALA A 325 -27.83 20.18 -12.21
CA ALA A 325 -27.36 21.49 -11.76
C ALA A 325 -27.08 22.45 -12.93
N THR A 326 -26.60 21.95 -14.05
CA THR A 326 -26.34 22.78 -15.25
C THR A 326 -27.63 23.13 -15.98
N GLN A 327 -28.65 22.27 -15.95
CA GLN A 327 -29.99 22.55 -16.46
C GLN A 327 -30.75 23.52 -15.54
N ALA A 328 -30.67 23.34 -14.22
CA ALA A 328 -31.28 24.26 -13.25
C ALA A 328 -30.68 25.68 -13.30
N LEU A 329 -29.35 25.79 -13.46
CA LEU A 329 -28.69 27.10 -13.64
C LEU A 329 -29.01 27.74 -14.99
N ARG A 330 -29.29 26.97 -16.04
CA ARG A 330 -29.74 27.48 -17.34
C ARG A 330 -31.22 27.86 -17.34
N ALA A 331 -32.01 27.18 -16.51
CA ALA A 331 -33.43 27.50 -16.32
C ALA A 331 -33.65 28.77 -15.49
N ASN A 332 -32.82 28.98 -14.43
CA ASN A 332 -32.92 30.16 -13.54
C ASN A 332 -32.23 31.43 -14.06
N GLY A 333 -31.45 31.36 -15.15
CA GLY A 333 -30.64 32.48 -15.64
C GLY A 333 -31.17 33.16 -16.93
N ARG A 334 -32.37 32.87 -17.37
CA ARG A 334 -32.96 33.47 -18.58
C ARG A 334 -34.43 33.82 -18.39
N ASP A 335 -34.67 34.96 -17.79
CA ASP A 335 -35.89 35.70 -18.09
C ASP A 335 -35.73 36.26 -19.51
N GLY A 336 -36.52 35.77 -20.44
CA GLY A 336 -36.83 36.44 -21.69
C GLY A 336 -36.41 35.89 -23.02
N GLN A 337 -35.94 34.64 -23.15
CA GLN A 337 -35.81 34.04 -24.48
C GLN A 337 -36.37 32.62 -24.53
N SER A 338 -37.26 32.42 -25.55
CA SER A 338 -37.90 31.15 -25.87
C SER A 338 -36.93 29.98 -25.94
N PRO A 339 -37.35 28.78 -25.51
CA PRO A 339 -36.51 27.60 -25.62
C PRO A 339 -36.24 27.32 -27.11
N LEU A 340 -34.97 27.23 -27.46
CA LEU A 340 -34.60 26.63 -28.75
C LEU A 340 -35.16 25.20 -28.77
N PRO A 341 -35.90 24.80 -29.84
CA PRO A 341 -36.35 23.45 -29.94
C PRO A 341 -35.18 22.50 -30.11
N ASP A 342 -35.30 21.32 -29.51
CA ASP A 342 -34.43 20.17 -29.70
C ASP A 342 -33.05 20.19 -29.00
N ALA A 343 -33.07 20.29 -27.65
CA ALA A 343 -32.16 19.48 -26.88
C ALA A 343 -32.96 18.33 -26.26
N LYS A 344 -33.41 17.37 -27.09
CA LYS A 344 -33.84 16.05 -26.59
C LYS A 344 -32.77 15.59 -25.59
N ALA A 345 -33.18 15.41 -24.36
CA ALA A 345 -32.37 14.79 -23.33
C ALA A 345 -32.00 13.38 -23.83
N SER A 346 -30.90 13.28 -24.59
CA SER A 346 -30.30 12.00 -24.91
C SER A 346 -29.68 11.44 -23.62
N GLY A 347 -30.59 10.94 -22.76
CA GLY A 347 -30.24 10.24 -21.53
C GLY A 347 -29.69 8.85 -21.82
N GLY A 348 -28.86 8.73 -22.84
CA GLY A 348 -28.28 7.46 -23.26
C GLY A 348 -26.84 7.27 -22.79
N MET A 349 -26.32 6.06 -22.99
CA MET A 349 -24.95 5.65 -22.71
C MET A 349 -23.90 6.64 -23.28
N SER A 350 -24.17 7.25 -24.45
CA SER A 350 -23.32 8.27 -25.07
C SER A 350 -23.16 9.53 -24.24
N SER A 351 -24.20 9.97 -23.54
CA SER A 351 -24.12 11.13 -22.64
C SER A 351 -23.35 10.84 -21.37
N PHE A 352 -23.44 9.63 -20.83
CA PHE A 352 -22.63 9.15 -19.70
C PHE A 352 -21.13 9.16 -20.08
N TRP A 353 -20.76 8.53 -21.18
CA TRP A 353 -19.37 8.47 -21.61
C TRP A 353 -18.77 9.85 -21.87
N ARG A 354 -19.51 10.75 -22.51
CA ARG A 354 -19.06 12.13 -22.72
C ARG A 354 -18.82 12.87 -21.39
N ARG A 355 -19.64 12.63 -20.36
CA ARG A 355 -19.49 13.24 -19.04
C ARG A 355 -18.36 12.58 -18.24
N PHE A 356 -18.27 11.27 -18.31
CA PHE A 356 -17.21 10.50 -17.70
C PHE A 356 -15.83 11.01 -18.17
N THR A 357 -15.63 11.10 -19.48
CA THR A 357 -14.37 11.59 -20.06
C THR A 357 -14.12 13.08 -19.79
N ALA A 358 -15.14 13.87 -19.48
CA ALA A 358 -15.03 15.29 -19.12
C ALA A 358 -14.62 15.52 -17.64
N LEU A 359 -14.62 14.49 -16.80
CA LEU A 359 -14.13 14.60 -15.42
C LEU A 359 -12.61 14.83 -15.41
N PRO A 360 -12.09 15.55 -14.40
CA PRO A 360 -10.64 15.73 -14.25
C PRO A 360 -9.90 14.40 -14.13
N LEU A 361 -8.72 14.29 -14.74
CA LEU A 361 -7.86 13.11 -14.59
C LEU A 361 -7.48 12.85 -13.13
N SER A 362 -7.27 13.91 -12.35
CA SER A 362 -7.01 13.80 -10.90
C SER A 362 -8.18 13.19 -10.12
N PHE A 363 -9.41 13.31 -10.62
CA PHE A 363 -10.57 12.66 -10.01
C PHE A 363 -10.62 11.17 -10.34
N HIS A 364 -10.35 10.80 -11.59
CA HIS A 364 -10.22 9.40 -12.02
C HIS A 364 -9.06 8.73 -11.27
N GLY A 365 -7.92 9.41 -11.16
CA GLY A 365 -6.75 8.91 -10.46
C GLY A 365 -7.02 8.66 -8.97
N MET A 366 -7.68 9.60 -8.29
CA MET A 366 -8.10 9.42 -6.89
C MET A 366 -9.03 8.21 -6.74
N THR A 367 -10.04 8.09 -7.62
CA THR A 367 -11.00 6.98 -7.59
C THR A 367 -10.29 5.65 -7.79
N LEU A 368 -9.40 5.57 -8.77
CA LEU A 368 -8.63 4.37 -9.07
C LEU A 368 -7.71 3.98 -7.90
N ALA A 369 -7.07 4.95 -7.25
CA ALA A 369 -6.23 4.71 -6.08
C ALA A 369 -7.04 4.13 -4.90
N HIS A 370 -8.24 4.64 -4.64
CA HIS A 370 -9.10 4.11 -3.58
C HIS A 370 -9.69 2.73 -3.93
N ILE A 371 -9.98 2.45 -5.20
CA ILE A 371 -10.36 1.10 -5.66
C ILE A 371 -9.17 0.16 -5.47
N GLY A 372 -7.96 0.56 -5.87
CA GLY A 372 -6.74 -0.23 -5.68
C GLY A 372 -6.49 -0.58 -4.22
N LEU A 373 -6.73 0.38 -3.32
CA LEU A 373 -6.65 0.15 -1.87
C LEU A 373 -7.68 -0.90 -1.41
N GLY A 374 -8.91 -0.84 -1.90
CA GLY A 374 -9.94 -1.85 -1.61
C GLY A 374 -9.58 -3.24 -2.14
N VAL A 375 -9.00 -3.31 -3.35
CA VAL A 375 -8.49 -4.56 -3.95
C VAL A 375 -7.34 -5.14 -3.12
N PHE A 376 -6.40 -4.31 -2.67
CA PHE A 376 -5.32 -4.73 -1.77
C PHE A 376 -5.87 -5.29 -0.45
N VAL A 377 -6.80 -4.58 0.19
CA VAL A 377 -7.41 -5.02 1.46
C VAL A 377 -8.13 -6.35 1.29
N LEU A 378 -8.87 -6.53 0.17
CA LEU A 378 -9.53 -7.80 -0.13
C LEU A 378 -8.52 -8.94 -0.20
N GLY A 379 -7.45 -8.78 -0.97
CA GLY A 379 -6.39 -9.79 -1.09
C GLY A 379 -5.74 -10.11 0.25
N ALA A 380 -5.34 -9.08 1.00
CA ALA A 380 -4.67 -9.24 2.28
C ALA A 380 -5.55 -9.94 3.33
N VAL A 381 -6.85 -9.60 3.39
CA VAL A 381 -7.80 -10.21 4.32
C VAL A 381 -8.07 -11.67 3.96
N VAL A 382 -8.32 -11.97 2.69
CA VAL A 382 -8.60 -13.35 2.26
C VAL A 382 -7.36 -14.22 2.44
N GLU A 383 -6.20 -13.77 2.00
CA GLU A 383 -4.94 -14.52 2.14
C GLU A 383 -4.62 -14.78 3.62
N SER A 384 -4.68 -13.76 4.47
CA SER A 384 -4.31 -13.91 5.89
C SER A 384 -5.22 -14.84 6.67
N HIS A 385 -6.51 -14.96 6.29
CA HIS A 385 -7.47 -15.81 7.00
C HIS A 385 -7.64 -17.19 6.37
N GLN A 386 -7.39 -17.34 5.07
CA GLN A 386 -7.72 -18.55 4.31
C GLN A 386 -6.48 -19.26 3.76
N ARG A 387 -5.30 -18.73 4.02
CA ARG A 387 -4.05 -19.38 3.70
C ARG A 387 -3.95 -20.73 4.39
N LEU A 388 -3.63 -21.76 3.62
CA LEU A 388 -3.32 -23.08 4.13
C LEU A 388 -1.82 -23.35 3.97
N SER A 389 -1.26 -24.10 4.92
CA SER A 389 0.13 -24.51 4.83
C SER A 389 0.35 -25.86 5.53
N VAL A 390 1.23 -26.65 4.96
CA VAL A 390 1.69 -27.89 5.56
C VAL A 390 3.18 -28.08 5.28
N MET A 391 3.88 -28.69 6.22
CA MET A 391 5.29 -29.04 6.09
C MET A 391 5.47 -30.49 6.51
N GLN A 392 6.09 -31.27 5.66
CA GLN A 392 6.37 -32.68 5.92
C GLN A 392 7.66 -33.12 5.24
N ALA A 393 8.36 -34.08 5.85
CA ALA A 393 9.45 -34.78 5.20
C ALA A 393 8.87 -35.87 4.28
N LEU A 394 9.33 -35.91 3.04
CA LEU A 394 8.83 -36.81 1.99
C LEU A 394 9.95 -37.60 1.33
N ASP A 395 9.65 -38.85 1.00
CA ASP A 395 10.40 -39.66 0.06
C ASP A 395 9.72 -39.67 -1.32
N PHE A 396 10.46 -40.19 -2.32
CA PHE A 396 9.91 -40.33 -3.67
C PHE A 396 8.65 -41.19 -3.69
N GLY A 397 7.63 -40.74 -4.41
CA GLY A 397 6.34 -41.40 -4.52
C GLY A 397 5.36 -41.05 -3.41
N GLN A 398 5.79 -40.41 -2.33
CA GLN A 398 4.90 -39.97 -1.26
C GLN A 398 4.15 -38.70 -1.65
N SER A 399 2.97 -38.52 -1.05
CA SER A 399 2.10 -37.37 -1.29
C SER A 399 1.83 -36.59 0.00
N LEU A 400 1.64 -35.30 -0.16
CA LEU A 400 1.32 -34.34 0.88
C LEU A 400 -0.06 -33.72 0.60
N LYS A 401 -1.01 -33.83 1.54
CA LYS A 401 -2.36 -33.30 1.37
C LYS A 401 -2.53 -31.95 2.06
N LEU A 402 -3.19 -31.03 1.38
CA LEU A 402 -3.52 -29.70 1.88
C LEU A 402 -4.96 -29.34 1.47
N GLY A 403 -5.92 -29.49 2.40
CA GLY A 403 -7.34 -29.37 2.07
C GLY A 403 -7.76 -30.38 0.99
N GLN A 404 -8.23 -29.87 -0.14
CA GLN A 404 -8.63 -30.70 -1.28
C GLN A 404 -7.48 -30.97 -2.28
N TYR A 405 -6.31 -30.40 -2.05
CA TYR A 405 -5.17 -30.52 -2.94
C TYR A 405 -4.22 -31.61 -2.48
N GLU A 406 -3.56 -32.27 -3.43
CA GLU A 406 -2.55 -33.29 -3.17
C GLU A 406 -1.31 -33.02 -4.01
N LEU A 407 -0.16 -32.93 -3.31
CA LEU A 407 1.16 -32.72 -3.91
C LEU A 407 1.95 -34.02 -3.83
N THR A 408 2.25 -34.65 -4.97
CA THR A 408 3.00 -35.91 -5.04
C THR A 408 4.44 -35.63 -5.45
N PHE A 409 5.39 -36.13 -4.66
CA PHE A 409 6.82 -36.01 -4.93
C PHE A 409 7.28 -37.11 -5.88
N ARG A 410 7.81 -36.75 -7.06
CA ARG A 410 8.21 -37.71 -8.11
C ARG A 410 9.69 -38.05 -8.06
N GLN A 411 10.54 -37.05 -8.14
CA GLN A 411 12.00 -37.24 -8.22
C GLN A 411 12.76 -35.95 -7.90
N VAL A 412 14.07 -36.09 -7.69
CA VAL A 412 15.04 -35.00 -7.69
C VAL A 412 16.04 -35.22 -8.79
N THR A 413 16.34 -34.15 -9.53
CA THR A 413 17.32 -34.16 -10.58
C THR A 413 18.42 -33.14 -10.30
N PRO A 414 19.68 -33.56 -10.16
CA PRO A 414 20.79 -32.61 -10.00
C PRO A 414 21.07 -31.91 -11.34
N HIS A 415 21.39 -30.63 -11.27
CA HIS A 415 21.79 -29.85 -12.43
C HIS A 415 22.76 -28.74 -12.03
N ALA A 416 23.73 -28.42 -12.90
CA ALA A 416 24.66 -27.33 -12.70
C ALA A 416 24.17 -26.07 -13.42
N GLY A 417 24.00 -24.99 -12.65
CA GLY A 417 23.74 -23.65 -13.18
C GLY A 417 25.03 -22.92 -13.57
N LYS A 418 24.94 -21.64 -13.88
CA LYS A 418 26.10 -20.82 -14.26
C LYS A 418 27.11 -20.62 -13.12
N ASN A 419 26.64 -20.50 -11.89
CA ASN A 419 27.44 -20.23 -10.70
C ASN A 419 26.89 -20.92 -9.44
N TYR A 420 26.07 -21.94 -9.61
CA TYR A 420 25.51 -22.75 -8.54
C TYR A 420 25.31 -24.19 -9.00
N ASP A 421 25.29 -25.11 -8.07
CA ASP A 421 24.80 -26.46 -8.24
C ASP A 421 23.40 -26.56 -7.64
N ALA A 422 22.49 -27.23 -8.31
CA ALA A 422 21.10 -27.32 -7.89
C ALA A 422 20.59 -28.75 -7.86
N GLU A 423 19.68 -29.00 -6.95
CA GLU A 423 18.80 -30.16 -6.89
C GLU A 423 17.37 -29.69 -7.14
N THR A 424 16.79 -30.09 -8.29
CA THR A 424 15.46 -29.72 -8.73
C THR A 424 14.46 -30.82 -8.42
N GLY A 425 13.48 -30.55 -7.58
CA GLY A 425 12.38 -31.44 -7.29
C GLY A 425 11.33 -31.42 -8.39
N ALA A 426 10.81 -32.59 -8.77
CA ALA A 426 9.64 -32.69 -9.62
C ALA A 426 8.44 -33.16 -8.81
N PHE A 427 7.35 -32.41 -8.88
CA PHE A 427 6.11 -32.69 -8.17
C PHE A 427 4.91 -32.64 -9.11
N ASP A 428 3.87 -33.38 -8.78
CA ASP A 428 2.54 -33.26 -9.40
C ASP A 428 1.57 -32.69 -8.39
N LEU A 429 0.94 -31.57 -8.71
CA LEU A 429 -0.15 -30.99 -7.92
C LEU A 429 -1.48 -31.35 -8.55
N THR A 430 -2.34 -32.01 -7.79
CA THR A 430 -3.69 -32.42 -8.21
C THR A 430 -4.78 -31.80 -7.33
N ASP A 431 -5.97 -31.65 -7.91
CA ASP A 431 -7.18 -31.29 -7.16
C ASP A 431 -7.80 -32.53 -6.49
N GLY A 432 -8.85 -32.34 -5.67
CA GLY A 432 -9.56 -33.41 -4.99
C GLY A 432 -10.26 -34.43 -5.90
N LYS A 433 -10.24 -34.20 -7.23
CA LYS A 433 -10.77 -35.11 -8.26
C LYS A 433 -9.67 -35.82 -9.03
N GLY A 434 -8.41 -35.63 -8.64
CA GLY A 434 -7.24 -36.23 -9.29
C GLY A 434 -6.81 -35.54 -10.60
N LYS A 435 -7.39 -34.38 -10.93
CA LYS A 435 -6.97 -33.59 -12.09
C LYS A 435 -5.69 -32.84 -11.77
N VAL A 436 -4.68 -32.98 -12.61
CA VAL A 436 -3.42 -32.23 -12.49
C VAL A 436 -3.68 -30.75 -12.72
N ILE A 437 -3.26 -29.91 -11.75
CA ILE A 437 -3.29 -28.46 -11.81
C ILE A 437 -2.01 -27.96 -12.47
N CYS A 438 -0.85 -28.43 -11.99
CA CYS A 438 0.48 -28.06 -12.50
C CYS A 438 1.55 -29.04 -12.02
N HIS A 439 2.77 -28.82 -12.51
CA HIS A 439 3.97 -29.55 -12.14
C HIS A 439 4.98 -28.58 -11.52
N PRO A 440 4.98 -28.37 -10.19
CA PRO A 440 5.94 -27.47 -9.54
C PRO A 440 7.35 -28.09 -9.50
N HIS A 441 8.36 -27.24 -9.76
CA HIS A 441 9.78 -27.61 -9.77
C HIS A 441 10.58 -26.70 -8.82
N PRO A 442 10.47 -26.85 -7.49
CA PRO A 442 11.32 -26.13 -6.55
C PRO A 442 12.77 -26.58 -6.66
N GLU A 443 13.71 -25.67 -6.38
CA GLU A 443 15.13 -25.98 -6.41
C GLU A 443 15.78 -25.71 -5.04
N PHE A 444 16.76 -26.54 -4.71
CA PHE A 444 17.71 -26.26 -3.64
C PHE A 444 19.08 -26.01 -4.28
N ARG A 445 19.57 -24.79 -4.14
CA ARG A 445 20.82 -24.33 -4.79
C ARG A 445 21.94 -24.20 -3.78
N TYR A 446 23.14 -24.62 -4.16
CA TYR A 446 24.41 -24.36 -3.49
C TYR A 446 25.28 -23.46 -4.34
N TYR A 447 25.81 -22.39 -3.77
CA TYR A 447 26.66 -21.40 -4.42
C TYR A 447 28.11 -21.55 -3.94
N PRO A 448 29.01 -22.25 -4.68
CA PRO A 448 30.37 -22.54 -4.22
C PRO A 448 31.20 -21.29 -3.91
N ALA A 449 30.96 -20.18 -4.63
CA ALA A 449 31.74 -18.95 -4.47
C ALA A 449 31.45 -18.18 -3.17
N SER A 450 30.33 -18.41 -2.52
CA SER A 450 29.93 -17.79 -1.25
C SER A 450 29.75 -18.79 -0.11
N ASP A 451 29.82 -20.08 -0.40
CA ASP A 451 29.50 -21.19 0.51
C ASP A 451 28.10 -21.05 1.14
N GLU A 452 27.13 -20.61 0.31
CA GLU A 452 25.75 -20.36 0.73
C GLU A 452 24.79 -21.31 0.01
N THR A 453 23.72 -21.67 0.71
CA THR A 453 22.60 -22.43 0.14
C THR A 453 21.35 -21.58 0.08
N GLN A 454 20.51 -21.80 -0.94
CA GLN A 454 19.25 -21.10 -1.11
C GLN A 454 18.19 -22.02 -1.72
N SER A 455 17.00 -22.00 -1.14
CA SER A 455 15.83 -22.66 -1.73
C SER A 455 15.12 -21.72 -2.69
N LYS A 456 14.86 -22.20 -3.90
CA LYS A 456 14.05 -21.49 -4.89
C LYS A 456 12.65 -22.07 -4.91
N VAL A 457 11.70 -21.18 -4.84
CA VAL A 457 10.27 -21.49 -4.79
C VAL A 457 9.77 -21.90 -6.16
N ALA A 458 8.90 -22.90 -6.21
CA ALA A 458 8.05 -23.14 -7.36
C ALA A 458 6.65 -22.58 -7.12
N LEU A 459 6.21 -21.70 -8.00
CA LEU A 459 4.86 -21.11 -7.99
C LEU A 459 4.02 -21.72 -9.11
N CYS A 460 2.85 -22.23 -8.75
CA CYS A 460 1.81 -22.58 -9.69
C CYS A 460 0.67 -21.57 -9.62
N PHE A 461 0.42 -20.96 -10.74
CA PHE A 461 -0.50 -19.85 -10.85
C PHE A 461 -1.94 -20.29 -11.19
N ALA A 462 -2.88 -19.95 -10.36
CA ALA A 462 -4.32 -19.91 -10.68
C ALA A 462 -4.77 -18.45 -10.91
N PRO A 463 -5.99 -18.15 -11.35
CA PRO A 463 -6.37 -16.78 -11.72
C PRO A 463 -6.17 -15.73 -10.62
N LEU A 464 -6.48 -16.04 -9.37
CA LEU A 464 -6.31 -15.13 -8.23
C LEU A 464 -5.43 -15.73 -7.13
N ASP A 465 -5.17 -17.02 -7.17
CA ASP A 465 -4.54 -17.82 -6.13
C ASP A 465 -3.17 -18.31 -6.59
N ASP A 466 -2.29 -18.62 -5.66
CA ASP A 466 -1.02 -19.26 -5.93
C ASP A 466 -0.86 -20.52 -5.07
N PHE A 467 -0.34 -21.57 -5.68
CA PHE A 467 0.24 -22.70 -4.99
C PHE A 467 1.75 -22.53 -4.94
N TYR A 468 2.32 -22.70 -3.77
CA TYR A 468 3.68 -22.34 -3.45
C TYR A 468 4.39 -23.54 -2.83
N VAL A 469 5.44 -24.02 -3.46
CA VAL A 469 6.19 -25.21 -3.02
C VAL A 469 7.66 -24.84 -2.80
N VAL A 470 8.18 -25.24 -1.65
CA VAL A 470 9.61 -25.12 -1.29
C VAL A 470 10.10 -26.47 -0.81
N MET A 471 11.33 -26.83 -1.18
CA MET A 471 12.00 -28.01 -0.67
C MET A 471 13.36 -27.66 -0.08
N ASN A 472 13.75 -28.41 0.96
CA ASN A 472 15.05 -28.35 1.61
C ASN A 472 15.52 -29.75 1.95
N PRO A 473 16.82 -30.01 2.04
CA PRO A 473 17.32 -31.25 2.62
C PRO A 473 16.78 -31.45 4.03
N SER A 474 16.30 -32.63 4.33
CA SER A 474 15.83 -32.97 5.68
C SER A 474 17.01 -33.04 6.65
N LYS A 475 16.86 -32.46 7.83
CA LYS A 475 17.86 -32.56 8.92
C LYS A 475 17.70 -33.84 9.74
N ALA A 476 16.96 -34.84 9.26
CA ALA A 476 16.73 -36.08 10.01
C ALA A 476 18.06 -36.82 10.24
N ALA A 477 18.36 -37.09 11.50
CA ALA A 477 19.63 -37.71 11.93
C ALA A 477 19.59 -39.25 11.85
N GLU A 478 18.47 -39.85 11.46
CA GLU A 478 18.32 -41.32 11.46
C GLU A 478 18.51 -41.91 10.07
N PRO A 479 19.25 -43.04 9.93
CA PRO A 479 19.33 -43.78 8.67
C PRO A 479 17.93 -44.26 8.24
N GLY A 480 17.52 -43.90 7.01
CA GLY A 480 16.19 -44.23 6.47
C GLY A 480 15.13 -43.18 6.66
N ALA A 481 15.45 -42.05 7.30
CA ALA A 481 14.52 -40.91 7.35
C ALA A 481 14.36 -40.24 5.97
N PRO A 482 13.17 -39.66 5.66
CA PRO A 482 12.91 -38.98 4.40
C PRO A 482 13.93 -37.90 4.10
N ALA A 483 14.44 -37.88 2.86
CA ALA A 483 15.57 -37.02 2.45
C ALA A 483 15.18 -35.54 2.31
N TRP A 484 13.89 -35.21 2.10
CA TRP A 484 13.44 -33.87 1.73
C TRP A 484 12.32 -33.35 2.61
N ALA A 485 12.54 -32.21 3.23
CA ALA A 485 11.50 -31.42 3.89
C ALA A 485 10.79 -30.53 2.86
N VAL A 486 9.51 -30.78 2.62
CA VAL A 486 8.68 -30.08 1.67
C VAL A 486 7.67 -29.20 2.41
N ARG A 487 7.62 -27.92 2.04
CA ARG A 487 6.59 -26.98 2.49
C ARG A 487 5.68 -26.68 1.32
N PHE A 488 4.37 -26.84 1.54
CA PHE A 488 3.34 -26.58 0.55
C PHE A 488 2.34 -25.58 1.11
N PHE A 489 2.06 -24.51 0.34
CA PHE A 489 1.12 -23.47 0.71
C PHE A 489 0.07 -23.30 -0.40
N TYR A 490 -1.13 -22.97 0.00
CA TYR A 490 -2.19 -22.43 -0.83
C TYR A 490 -2.47 -21.00 -0.35
N ASN A 491 -2.23 -20.02 -1.21
CA ASN A 491 -2.37 -18.59 -0.93
C ASN A 491 -3.51 -18.01 -1.79
N PRO A 492 -4.75 -18.00 -1.27
CA PRO A 492 -5.90 -17.49 -2.01
C PRO A 492 -5.84 -15.97 -2.12
N PHE A 493 -6.22 -15.45 -3.28
CA PHE A 493 -6.30 -14.01 -3.61
C PHE A 493 -5.00 -13.23 -3.43
N VAL A 494 -3.86 -13.89 -3.26
CA VAL A 494 -2.55 -13.24 -3.02
C VAL A 494 -2.19 -12.28 -4.16
N ARG A 495 -2.62 -12.53 -5.39
CA ARG A 495 -2.38 -11.65 -6.54
C ARG A 495 -3.03 -10.28 -6.41
N LEU A 496 -4.15 -10.19 -5.69
CA LEU A 496 -4.81 -8.90 -5.43
C LEU A 496 -3.96 -8.00 -4.52
N ILE A 497 -3.11 -8.60 -3.67
CA ILE A 497 -2.17 -7.88 -2.81
C ILE A 497 -1.15 -7.09 -3.64
N PHE A 498 -0.70 -7.65 -4.77
CA PHE A 498 0.24 -6.97 -5.66
C PHE A 498 -0.48 -6.08 -6.68
N PHE A 499 -1.64 -6.50 -7.16
CA PHE A 499 -2.39 -5.75 -8.16
C PHE A 499 -3.03 -4.47 -7.58
N GLY A 500 -3.52 -4.51 -6.34
CA GLY A 500 -4.12 -3.35 -5.67
C GLY A 500 -3.21 -2.12 -5.63
N PRO A 501 -1.98 -2.22 -5.08
CA PRO A 501 -1.04 -1.11 -5.06
C PRO A 501 -0.58 -0.63 -6.45
N LEU A 502 -0.52 -1.51 -7.45
CA LEU A 502 -0.26 -1.09 -8.84
C LEU A 502 -1.40 -0.21 -9.38
N LEU A 503 -2.67 -0.52 -9.06
CA LEU A 503 -3.80 0.37 -9.35
C LEU A 503 -3.68 1.69 -8.59
N MET A 504 -3.21 1.66 -7.33
CA MET A 504 -2.98 2.88 -6.55
C MET A 504 -1.92 3.78 -7.20
N ALA A 505 -0.79 3.21 -7.60
CA ALA A 505 0.29 3.92 -8.28
C ALA A 505 -0.17 4.48 -9.64
N LEU A 506 -0.90 3.68 -10.42
CA LEU A 506 -1.53 4.12 -11.68
C LEU A 506 -2.48 5.30 -11.44
N GLY A 507 -3.28 5.24 -10.37
CA GLY A 507 -4.14 6.36 -9.95
C GLY A 507 -3.34 7.62 -9.64
N GLY A 508 -2.17 7.48 -9.00
CA GLY A 508 -1.21 8.56 -8.78
C GLY A 508 -0.71 9.16 -10.09
N VAL A 509 -0.27 8.33 -11.03
CA VAL A 509 0.22 8.75 -12.36
C VAL A 509 -0.89 9.45 -13.16
N LEU A 510 -2.11 8.93 -13.16
CA LEU A 510 -3.26 9.59 -13.79
C LEU A 510 -3.54 10.97 -13.18
N SER A 511 -3.41 11.08 -11.86
CA SER A 511 -3.55 12.37 -11.18
C SER A 511 -2.47 13.36 -11.59
N LEU A 512 -1.21 12.91 -11.76
CA LEU A 512 -0.11 13.73 -12.25
C LEU A 512 -0.30 14.20 -13.70
N ALA A 513 -1.00 13.40 -14.51
CA ALA A 513 -1.33 13.75 -15.89
C ALA A 513 -2.34 14.90 -16.00
N ASP A 514 -3.04 15.26 -14.91
CA ASP A 514 -4.00 16.37 -14.91
C ASP A 514 -3.27 17.72 -15.06
N ARG A 515 -3.49 18.39 -16.19
CA ARG A 515 -2.88 19.69 -16.50
C ARG A 515 -3.14 20.77 -15.44
N ARG A 516 -4.24 20.65 -14.70
CA ARG A 516 -4.62 21.59 -13.62
C ARG A 516 -3.67 21.53 -12.42
N LEU A 517 -2.94 20.43 -12.24
CA LEU A 517 -1.90 20.29 -11.22
C LEU A 517 -0.55 20.80 -11.67
N ARG A 518 -0.28 20.83 -13.01
CA ARG A 518 1.03 21.19 -13.57
C ARG A 518 1.19 22.69 -13.84
N LEU A 519 0.10 23.37 -14.17
CA LEU A 519 0.14 24.78 -14.53
C LEU A 519 -0.55 25.58 -13.44
N GLY A 520 0.20 26.43 -12.75
CA GLY A 520 -0.38 27.64 -12.19
C GLY A 520 -0.98 28.39 -13.37
N VAL A 521 -2.26 28.16 -13.69
CA VAL A 521 -2.97 28.94 -14.70
C VAL A 521 -2.88 30.37 -14.20
N ALA A 522 -2.03 31.17 -14.85
CA ALA A 522 -2.06 32.61 -14.67
C ALA A 522 -3.52 33.02 -14.85
N ALA A 523 -4.11 33.65 -13.84
CA ALA A 523 -5.44 34.21 -13.97
C ALA A 523 -5.40 35.04 -15.24
N LYS A 524 -6.24 34.70 -16.23
CA LYS A 524 -6.49 35.57 -17.38
C LYS A 524 -6.81 36.92 -16.80
N GLY A 525 -5.86 37.85 -16.88
CA GLY A 525 -6.06 39.23 -16.51
C GLY A 525 -7.35 39.66 -17.22
N LYS A 526 -8.33 40.13 -16.47
CA LYS A 526 -9.41 40.93 -17.00
C LYS A 526 -8.74 42.06 -17.75
N LYS A 527 -8.70 42.00 -19.08
CA LYS A 527 -8.53 43.19 -19.88
C LYS A 527 -9.70 44.09 -19.51
N GLY A 528 -9.35 45.25 -18.93
CA GLY A 528 -10.27 46.35 -18.66
C GLY A 528 -10.86 46.92 -19.94
#